data_b8dd5d9dfdeba4b3d57294fadb5cc3ee
#
_entry.id   b8dd5d9dfdeba4b3d57294fadb5cc3ee
#
_cell.length_a   1.000
_cell.length_b   1.000
_cell.length_c   1.000
_cell.angle_alpha   90.00
_cell.angle_beta   90.00
_cell.angle_gamma   90.00
#
_symmetry.space_group_name_H-M   'P 1'
#
loop_
_entity.id
_entity.type
_entity.pdbx_description
1 polymer ?
#
loop_
_entity_poly.entity_id
_entity_poly.type
_entity_poly.pdbx_seq_one_letter_code
_entity_poly.pdbx_strand_id
1 'polypeptide(L)'
;MVEFSGEIYRLGINPVVDPPEMILTSVFGSAGRSRGPIPVRGTINGCDFLQTLVKYQGAWRLYINGEMLNASGLKVGDNARIEMEFDPAPPKYPMPSALAAALANDLAAKTAFADLPPSRQKEIFRYIGSLKTEASIARNVDKILRELRSEVVKPLARGRTRKGI
;
A
#
# COMPACT_ATOMS: atom_id res chain seq x y z
N MET A 1 -2.08 -18.99 -11.88
CA MET A 1 -1.63 -18.65 -10.53
C MET A 1 -0.93 -19.86 -9.94
N VAL A 2 0.22 -19.66 -9.31
CA VAL A 2 1.00 -20.77 -8.80
C VAL A 2 0.96 -20.79 -7.28
N GLU A 3 1.05 -21.97 -6.72
CA GLU A 3 0.87 -22.18 -5.29
C GLU A 3 2.12 -22.72 -4.65
N PHE A 4 2.40 -22.31 -3.42
CA PHE A 4 3.48 -22.86 -2.63
C PHE A 4 3.14 -22.76 -1.14
N SER A 5 3.87 -23.50 -0.33
CA SER A 5 3.74 -23.40 1.12
C SER A 5 5.07 -22.94 1.68
N GLY A 6 5.02 -22.10 2.68
CA GLY A 6 6.21 -21.62 3.32
C GLY A 6 5.94 -21.18 4.74
N GLU A 7 6.99 -21.20 5.55
CA GLU A 7 6.87 -20.78 6.92
C GLU A 7 7.01 -19.28 7.03
N ILE A 8 6.12 -18.66 7.81
CA ILE A 8 6.22 -17.23 8.09
C ILE A 8 7.28 -17.07 9.17
N TYR A 9 8.32 -16.32 8.88
CA TYR A 9 9.37 -16.06 9.85
C TYR A 9 9.61 -14.57 9.95
N ARG A 10 10.31 -14.17 10.98
CA ARG A 10 10.54 -12.74 11.22
C ARG A 10 11.88 -12.31 10.66
N LEU A 11 11.84 -11.29 9.81
CA LEU A 11 13.05 -10.70 9.26
C LEU A 11 13.13 -9.30 9.87
N GLY A 12 13.97 -9.15 10.89
CA GLY A 12 13.90 -7.94 11.71
C GLY A 12 12.60 -7.95 12.48
N ILE A 13 11.77 -6.95 12.26
CA ILE A 13 10.45 -6.90 12.92
C ILE A 13 9.34 -7.32 11.97
N ASN A 14 9.66 -7.67 10.75
CA ASN A 14 8.65 -7.92 9.71
C ASN A 14 8.45 -9.41 9.47
N PRO A 15 7.20 -9.89 9.49
CA PRO A 15 6.90 -11.24 9.06
C PRO A 15 7.07 -11.38 7.56
N VAL A 16 7.74 -12.41 7.11
CA VAL A 16 7.98 -12.63 5.68
C VAL A 16 7.90 -14.11 5.34
N VAL A 17 7.69 -14.39 4.06
CA VAL A 17 7.81 -15.72 3.50
C VAL A 17 8.69 -15.60 2.27
N ASP A 18 9.57 -16.59 2.05
CA ASP A 18 10.44 -16.59 0.88
C ASP A 18 9.82 -17.46 -0.20
N PRO A 19 9.38 -16.86 -1.32
CA PRO A 19 8.84 -17.67 -2.42
C PRO A 19 9.94 -18.55 -3.01
N PRO A 20 9.63 -19.81 -3.36
CA PRO A 20 10.62 -20.67 -4.00
C PRO A 20 10.98 -20.17 -5.39
N GLU A 21 12.12 -20.64 -5.87
CA GLU A 21 12.62 -20.19 -7.17
C GLU A 21 11.62 -20.44 -8.29
N MET A 22 10.93 -21.57 -8.25
CA MET A 22 9.94 -21.90 -9.26
C MET A 22 8.83 -20.83 -9.34
N ILE A 23 8.39 -20.34 -8.19
CA ILE A 23 7.37 -19.32 -8.11
C ILE A 23 7.92 -18.00 -8.63
N LEU A 24 9.14 -17.67 -8.25
CA LEU A 24 9.78 -16.44 -8.72
C LEU A 24 9.94 -16.45 -10.23
N THR A 25 10.34 -17.58 -10.80
CA THR A 25 10.49 -17.68 -12.24
C THR A 25 9.17 -17.41 -12.95
N SER A 26 8.07 -17.93 -12.42
CA SER A 26 6.76 -17.71 -13.00
C SER A 26 6.37 -16.24 -12.93
N VAL A 27 6.59 -15.60 -11.77
CA VAL A 27 6.26 -14.19 -11.60
C VAL A 27 7.12 -13.33 -12.51
N PHE A 28 8.43 -13.60 -12.57
CA PHE A 28 9.33 -12.83 -13.42
C PHE A 28 8.96 -12.95 -14.89
N GLY A 29 8.58 -14.14 -15.31
CA GLY A 29 8.16 -14.36 -16.69
C GLY A 29 6.95 -13.53 -17.05
N SER A 30 5.97 -13.48 -16.17
CA SER A 30 4.77 -12.67 -16.41
C SER A 30 5.06 -11.19 -16.35
N ALA A 31 5.95 -10.78 -15.45
CA ALA A 31 6.28 -9.36 -15.27
C ALA A 31 7.20 -8.85 -16.37
N GLY A 32 7.92 -9.74 -17.03
CA GLY A 32 8.88 -9.34 -18.02
C GLY A 32 10.14 -8.73 -17.44
N ARG A 33 10.40 -8.95 -16.15
CA ARG A 33 11.57 -8.43 -15.49
C ARG A 33 11.83 -9.20 -14.20
N SER A 34 13.07 -9.13 -13.73
CA SER A 34 13.45 -9.79 -12.49
C SER A 34 14.18 -8.83 -11.56
N ARG A 35 13.89 -7.54 -11.68
CA ARG A 35 14.51 -6.52 -10.86
C ARG A 35 13.47 -5.52 -10.38
N GLY A 36 13.79 -4.88 -9.27
CA GLY A 36 12.92 -3.88 -8.68
C GLY A 36 11.70 -4.51 -8.02
N PRO A 37 10.92 -3.73 -7.31
CA PRO A 37 9.71 -4.24 -6.69
C PRO A 37 8.73 -4.73 -7.75
N ILE A 38 8.11 -5.88 -7.51
CA ILE A 38 7.19 -6.47 -8.47
C ILE A 38 5.85 -6.67 -7.79
N PRO A 39 4.80 -6.02 -8.26
CA PRO A 39 3.48 -6.19 -7.65
C PRO A 39 2.92 -7.57 -7.92
N VAL A 40 2.35 -8.17 -6.89
CA VAL A 40 1.76 -9.50 -6.98
C VAL A 40 0.40 -9.50 -6.29
N ARG A 41 -0.43 -10.47 -6.65
CA ARG A 41 -1.73 -10.65 -6.04
C ARG A 41 -1.96 -12.14 -5.86
N GLY A 42 -2.84 -12.49 -4.97
CA GLY A 42 -3.15 -13.89 -4.75
C GLY A 42 -3.92 -14.12 -3.48
N THR A 43 -3.74 -15.31 -2.91
CA THR A 43 -4.40 -15.66 -1.66
C THR A 43 -3.40 -16.25 -0.69
N ILE A 44 -3.65 -16.02 0.60
CA ILE A 44 -2.90 -16.65 1.67
C ILE A 44 -3.92 -17.41 2.51
N ASN A 45 -3.79 -18.73 2.54
CA ASN A 45 -4.77 -19.61 3.18
C ASN A 45 -6.20 -19.28 2.75
N GLY A 46 -6.36 -18.97 1.46
CA GLY A 46 -7.68 -18.68 0.91
C GLY A 46 -8.13 -17.24 1.02
N CYS A 47 -7.36 -16.37 1.67
CA CYS A 47 -7.74 -14.97 1.83
C CYS A 47 -6.98 -14.09 0.84
N ASP A 48 -7.68 -13.28 0.10
CA ASP A 48 -7.08 -12.44 -0.94
C ASP A 48 -6.07 -11.46 -0.39
N PHE A 49 -5.02 -11.22 -1.14
CA PHE A 49 -4.07 -10.18 -0.79
C PHE A 49 -3.51 -9.49 -2.03
N LEU A 50 -3.03 -8.28 -1.81
CA LEU A 50 -2.26 -7.51 -2.78
C LEU A 50 -0.98 -7.12 -2.07
N GLN A 51 0.15 -7.34 -2.71
CA GLN A 51 1.43 -7.08 -2.08
C GLN A 51 2.47 -6.78 -3.14
N THR A 52 3.64 -6.35 -2.72
CA THR A 52 4.77 -6.11 -3.62
C THR A 52 5.91 -7.03 -3.20
N LEU A 53 6.41 -7.79 -4.16
CA LEU A 53 7.53 -8.67 -3.93
C LEU A 53 8.80 -7.83 -4.00
N VAL A 54 9.67 -7.95 -3.01
CA VAL A 54 10.88 -7.15 -2.96
C VAL A 54 12.09 -8.04 -2.69
N LYS A 55 13.24 -7.61 -3.19
CA LYS A 55 14.49 -8.31 -2.91
C LYS A 55 15.17 -7.57 -1.77
N TYR A 56 15.50 -8.29 -0.71
CA TYR A 56 16.12 -7.71 0.46
C TYR A 56 17.14 -8.68 1.04
N GLN A 57 18.34 -8.20 1.24
CA GLN A 57 19.44 -9.00 1.77
C GLN A 57 19.65 -10.28 0.97
N GLY A 58 19.70 -10.12 -0.35
CA GLY A 58 20.06 -11.21 -1.24
C GLY A 58 18.98 -12.18 -1.63
N ALA A 59 17.76 -12.01 -1.12
CA ALA A 59 16.68 -12.93 -1.45
C ALA A 59 15.37 -12.18 -1.64
N TRP A 60 14.50 -12.77 -2.46
CA TRP A 60 13.18 -12.19 -2.68
C TRP A 60 12.30 -12.53 -1.50
N ARG A 61 11.54 -11.54 -1.01
CA ARG A 61 10.71 -11.69 0.17
C ARG A 61 9.29 -11.22 -0.11
N LEU A 62 8.32 -11.98 0.40
CA LEU A 62 6.94 -11.56 0.40
C LEU A 62 6.60 -11.17 1.83
N TYR A 63 6.37 -9.88 2.06
CA TYR A 63 6.05 -9.39 3.40
C TYR A 63 4.60 -9.73 3.71
N ILE A 64 4.38 -10.28 4.90
CA ILE A 64 3.04 -10.64 5.36
C ILE A 64 2.63 -9.57 6.35
N ASN A 65 1.84 -8.60 5.89
CA ASN A 65 1.48 -7.49 6.75
C ASN A 65 0.36 -7.87 7.71
N GLY A 66 0.02 -6.93 8.61
CA GLY A 66 -0.97 -7.21 9.65
C GLY A 66 -2.32 -7.60 9.11
N GLU A 67 -2.72 -6.98 8.00
CA GLU A 67 -3.99 -7.29 7.39
C GLU A 67 -4.02 -8.72 6.87
N MET A 68 -2.95 -9.16 6.25
CA MET A 68 -2.86 -10.54 5.76
C MET A 68 -2.86 -11.53 6.92
N LEU A 69 -2.15 -11.21 8.00
CA LEU A 69 -2.15 -12.09 9.16
C LEU A 69 -3.52 -12.18 9.80
N ASN A 70 -4.19 -11.04 9.97
CA ASN A 70 -5.50 -11.04 10.57
C ASN A 70 -6.53 -11.78 9.72
N ALA A 71 -6.52 -11.57 8.42
CA ALA A 71 -7.49 -12.21 7.55
C ALA A 71 -7.29 -13.71 7.50
N SER A 72 -6.04 -14.17 7.52
CA SER A 72 -5.75 -15.59 7.40
C SER A 72 -5.72 -16.33 8.73
N GLY A 73 -5.64 -15.60 9.84
CA GLY A 73 -5.51 -16.22 11.15
C GLY A 73 -4.14 -16.81 11.43
N LEU A 74 -3.15 -16.46 10.63
CA LEU A 74 -1.80 -16.99 10.77
C LEU A 74 -0.94 -16.07 11.63
N LYS A 75 0.18 -16.62 12.10
CA LYS A 75 1.14 -15.87 12.85
C LYS A 75 2.54 -16.35 12.51
N VAL A 76 3.55 -15.65 12.98
CA VAL A 76 4.93 -16.03 12.76
C VAL A 76 5.14 -17.43 13.32
N GLY A 77 5.77 -18.27 12.51
CA GLY A 77 5.98 -19.67 12.84
C GLY A 77 5.01 -20.62 12.16
N ASP A 78 3.91 -20.09 11.65
CA ASP A 78 2.94 -20.94 10.96
C ASP A 78 3.34 -21.13 9.50
N ASN A 79 2.90 -22.25 8.92
CA ASN A 79 3.06 -22.48 7.50
C ASN A 79 1.88 -21.85 6.79
N ALA A 80 2.16 -21.08 5.74
CA ALA A 80 1.13 -20.45 4.95
C ALA A 80 1.06 -21.10 3.58
N ARG A 81 -0.15 -21.30 3.09
CA ARG A 81 -0.35 -21.77 1.73
C ARG A 81 -0.70 -20.56 0.89
N ILE A 82 0.14 -20.26 -0.07
CA ILE A 82 0.07 -19.02 -0.84
C ILE A 82 -0.07 -19.32 -2.30
N GLU A 83 -1.07 -18.71 -2.94
CA GLU A 83 -1.19 -18.69 -4.38
C GLU A 83 -0.85 -17.27 -4.79
N MET A 84 -0.03 -17.11 -5.82
CA MET A 84 0.47 -15.80 -6.17
C MET A 84 0.75 -15.69 -7.66
N GLU A 85 0.49 -14.53 -8.20
CA GLU A 85 0.82 -14.24 -9.60
C GLU A 85 1.18 -12.77 -9.72
N PHE A 86 1.86 -12.42 -10.81
CA PHE A 86 2.17 -11.03 -11.10
C PHE A 86 0.88 -10.25 -11.29
N ASP A 87 0.85 -9.04 -10.75
CA ASP A 87 -0.30 -8.14 -10.89
C ASP A 87 0.04 -7.13 -11.98
N PRO A 88 -0.51 -7.28 -13.20
CA PRO A 88 -0.17 -6.36 -14.29
C PRO A 88 -0.77 -4.99 -14.14
N ALA A 89 -1.76 -4.84 -13.28
CA ALA A 89 -2.43 -3.56 -13.07
C ALA A 89 -2.67 -3.34 -11.59
N PRO A 90 -1.59 -3.14 -10.80
CA PRO A 90 -1.76 -3.00 -9.37
C PRO A 90 -2.64 -1.79 -9.09
N PRO A 91 -3.59 -1.93 -8.17
CA PRO A 91 -4.48 -0.83 -7.86
C PRO A 91 -3.70 0.28 -7.20
N LYS A 92 -4.14 1.49 -7.43
CA LYS A 92 -3.62 2.60 -6.69
C LYS A 92 -4.15 2.45 -5.27
N TYR A 93 -3.53 3.12 -4.33
CA TYR A 93 -4.07 3.10 -2.99
C TYR A 93 -5.49 3.61 -3.05
N PRO A 94 -6.45 2.89 -2.46
CA PRO A 94 -7.84 3.33 -2.53
C PRO A 94 -8.03 4.59 -1.71
N MET A 95 -8.93 5.44 -2.18
CA MET A 95 -9.26 6.64 -1.43
C MET A 95 -10.06 6.23 -0.18
N PRO A 96 -9.60 6.63 1.02
CA PRO A 96 -10.35 6.32 2.23
C PRO A 96 -11.74 6.94 2.17
N SER A 97 -12.73 6.21 2.65
CA SER A 97 -14.13 6.67 2.56
C SER A 97 -14.35 7.98 3.30
N ALA A 98 -13.69 8.17 4.44
CA ALA A 98 -13.84 9.42 5.19
C ALA A 98 -13.31 10.61 4.40
N LEU A 99 -12.19 10.41 3.69
CA LEU A 99 -11.63 11.48 2.88
C LEU A 99 -12.54 11.76 1.68
N ALA A 100 -13.05 10.72 1.05
CA ALA A 100 -13.93 10.89 -0.10
C ALA A 100 -15.19 11.68 0.28
N ALA A 101 -15.79 11.35 1.42
CA ALA A 101 -16.98 12.04 1.88
C ALA A 101 -16.68 13.50 2.17
N ALA A 102 -15.57 13.78 2.81
CA ALA A 102 -15.19 15.14 3.15
C ALA A 102 -14.91 15.98 1.89
N LEU A 103 -14.23 15.40 0.91
CA LEU A 103 -13.95 16.11 -0.33
C LEU A 103 -15.23 16.36 -1.14
N ALA A 104 -16.17 15.44 -1.08
CA ALA A 104 -17.43 15.62 -1.79
C ALA A 104 -18.19 16.84 -1.30
N ASN A 105 -17.99 17.22 -0.04
CA ASN A 105 -18.67 18.37 0.55
C ASN A 105 -17.83 19.64 0.58
N ASP A 106 -16.67 19.63 -0.05
CA ASP A 106 -15.76 20.78 -0.01
C ASP A 106 -15.10 20.94 -1.37
N LEU A 107 -15.72 21.71 -2.21
CA LEU A 107 -15.26 21.85 -3.58
C LEU A 107 -13.86 22.42 -3.69
N ALA A 108 -13.52 23.40 -2.85
CA ALA A 108 -12.19 24.00 -2.88
C ALA A 108 -11.13 22.97 -2.53
N ALA A 109 -11.36 22.16 -1.50
CA ALA A 109 -10.42 21.13 -1.12
C ALA A 109 -10.33 20.04 -2.18
N LYS A 110 -11.46 19.69 -2.77
CA LYS A 110 -11.50 18.68 -3.81
C LYS A 110 -10.66 19.08 -5.01
N THR A 111 -10.81 20.34 -5.43
CA THR A 111 -10.03 20.86 -6.55
C THR A 111 -8.54 20.87 -6.22
N ALA A 112 -8.18 21.32 -5.03
CA ALA A 112 -6.79 21.36 -4.63
C ALA A 112 -6.20 19.94 -4.54
N PHE A 113 -6.99 18.99 -4.08
CA PHE A 113 -6.53 17.62 -3.99
C PHE A 113 -6.28 17.05 -5.38
N ALA A 114 -7.16 17.32 -6.33
CA ALA A 114 -6.99 16.83 -7.70
C ALA A 114 -5.74 17.40 -8.34
N ASP A 115 -5.32 18.58 -7.93
CA ASP A 115 -4.12 19.22 -8.48
C ASP A 115 -2.82 18.72 -7.83
N LEU A 116 -2.91 17.93 -6.76
CA LEU A 116 -1.70 17.40 -6.14
C LEU A 116 -1.05 16.36 -7.06
N PRO A 117 0.29 16.25 -7.00
CA PRO A 117 0.97 15.19 -7.73
C PRO A 117 0.50 13.83 -7.24
N PRO A 118 0.52 12.80 -8.09
CA PRO A 118 0.07 11.47 -7.66
C PRO A 118 0.81 10.95 -6.44
N SER A 119 2.08 11.29 -6.27
CA SER A 119 2.83 10.82 -5.11
C SER A 119 2.28 11.41 -3.82
N ARG A 120 1.85 12.68 -3.85
CA ARG A 120 1.27 13.30 -2.68
C ARG A 120 -0.10 12.73 -2.36
N GLN A 121 -0.91 12.47 -3.38
CA GLN A 121 -2.20 11.84 -3.17
C GLN A 121 -2.03 10.48 -2.53
N LYS A 122 -1.04 9.72 -3.01
CA LYS A 122 -0.77 8.39 -2.49
C LYS A 122 -0.31 8.45 -1.03
N GLU A 123 0.52 9.43 -0.69
CA GLU A 123 0.94 9.61 0.68
C GLU A 123 -0.24 9.87 1.62
N ILE A 124 -1.17 10.70 1.15
CA ILE A 124 -2.35 11.02 1.95
C ILE A 124 -3.20 9.77 2.16
N PHE A 125 -3.42 8.99 1.09
CA PHE A 125 -4.19 7.77 1.21
C PHE A 125 -3.54 6.81 2.20
N ARG A 126 -2.23 6.67 2.11
CA ARG A 126 -1.50 5.77 3.00
C ARG A 126 -1.59 6.24 4.44
N TYR A 127 -1.43 7.55 4.65
CA TYR A 127 -1.46 8.09 5.99
C TYR A 127 -2.82 7.89 6.64
N ILE A 128 -3.89 8.27 5.95
CA ILE A 128 -5.24 8.11 6.49
C ILE A 128 -5.54 6.62 6.70
N GLY A 129 -5.11 5.77 5.78
CA GLY A 129 -5.36 4.34 5.91
C GLY A 129 -4.63 3.70 7.07
N SER A 130 -3.60 4.35 7.60
CA SER A 130 -2.86 3.80 8.73
C SER A 130 -3.48 4.15 10.08
N LEU A 131 -4.44 5.08 10.09
CA LEU A 131 -5.05 5.50 11.34
C LEU A 131 -6.07 4.48 11.81
N LYS A 132 -6.18 4.31 13.13
CA LYS A 132 -6.95 3.22 13.68
C LYS A 132 -8.31 3.59 14.26
N THR A 133 -8.50 4.82 14.69
CA THR A 133 -9.75 5.20 15.31
C THR A 133 -10.50 6.20 14.43
N GLU A 134 -11.81 6.18 14.52
CA GLU A 134 -12.62 7.12 13.76
C GLU A 134 -12.32 8.56 14.15
N ALA A 135 -12.08 8.80 15.43
CA ALA A 135 -11.76 10.15 15.90
C ALA A 135 -10.45 10.64 15.28
N SER A 136 -9.45 9.78 15.22
CA SER A 136 -8.18 10.13 14.62
C SER A 136 -8.32 10.39 13.12
N ILE A 137 -9.08 9.56 12.43
CA ILE A 137 -9.33 9.73 11.01
C ILE A 137 -10.02 11.06 10.77
N ALA A 138 -11.06 11.36 11.52
CA ALA A 138 -11.82 12.61 11.33
C ALA A 138 -10.94 13.84 11.55
N ARG A 139 -10.11 13.82 12.62
CA ARG A 139 -9.23 14.94 12.88
C ARG A 139 -8.23 15.17 11.77
N ASN A 140 -7.67 14.10 11.26
CA ASN A 140 -6.63 14.23 10.25
C ASN A 140 -7.20 14.56 8.88
N VAL A 141 -8.38 14.06 8.55
CA VAL A 141 -9.06 14.43 7.32
C VAL A 141 -9.36 15.94 7.36
N ASP A 142 -9.88 16.43 8.50
CA ASP A 142 -10.20 17.84 8.62
C ASP A 142 -8.96 18.71 8.49
N LYS A 143 -7.86 18.28 9.08
CA LYS A 143 -6.59 18.99 8.97
C LYS A 143 -6.11 19.05 7.53
N ILE A 144 -6.20 17.94 6.81
CA ILE A 144 -5.79 17.89 5.42
C ILE A 144 -6.65 18.82 4.57
N LEU A 145 -7.95 18.84 4.81
CA LEU A 145 -8.83 19.72 4.05
C LEU A 145 -8.51 21.18 4.29
N ARG A 146 -8.19 21.54 5.54
CA ARG A 146 -7.82 22.92 5.83
C ARG A 146 -6.54 23.30 5.11
N GLU A 147 -5.57 22.41 5.07
CA GLU A 147 -4.32 22.67 4.35
C GLU A 147 -4.57 22.83 2.87
N LEU A 148 -5.42 21.99 2.30
CA LEU A 148 -5.72 22.06 0.88
C LEU A 148 -6.41 23.38 0.54
N ARG A 149 -7.35 23.81 1.37
CA ARG A 149 -8.04 25.08 1.12
C ARG A 149 -7.07 26.25 1.20
N SER A 150 -6.12 26.16 2.12
CA SER A 150 -5.12 27.20 2.25
C SER A 150 -4.24 27.30 1.02
N GLU A 151 -3.90 26.17 0.42
CA GLU A 151 -3.09 26.18 -0.79
C GLU A 151 -3.84 26.78 -1.98
N VAL A 152 -5.13 26.56 -2.05
CA VAL A 152 -5.93 27.17 -3.11
C VAL A 152 -5.93 28.68 -2.98
N VAL A 153 -6.00 29.18 -1.75
CA VAL A 153 -6.02 30.60 -1.50
C VAL A 153 -4.64 31.24 -1.66
N LYS A 154 -3.58 30.50 -1.38
CA LYS A 154 -2.23 31.04 -1.43
C LYS A 154 -1.32 30.21 -2.32
N PRO A 155 -1.58 30.14 -3.59
CA PRO A 155 -0.79 29.30 -4.48
C PRO A 155 0.68 29.65 -4.56
N LEU A 156 1.01 30.92 -4.53
CA LEU A 156 2.39 31.32 -4.61
C LEU A 156 3.19 30.95 -3.38
N ALA A 157 2.57 31.11 -2.23
CA ALA A 157 3.22 30.74 -1.00
C ALA A 157 3.54 29.26 -1.01
N ARG A 158 2.65 28.48 -1.55
CA ARG A 158 2.85 27.11 -1.61
C ARG A 158 4.01 26.76 -2.48
N GLY A 159 4.14 27.42 -3.58
CA GLY A 159 5.21 27.14 -4.47
C GLY A 159 6.54 27.23 -3.80
N ARG A 160 6.65 28.16 -2.85
CA ARG A 160 7.89 28.31 -2.22
C ARG A 160 8.07 27.36 -1.10
N THR A 161 7.06 27.11 -0.36
CA THR A 161 7.22 26.26 0.74
C THR A 161 7.64 24.94 0.35
N ARG A 162 7.26 24.46 -0.82
CA ARG A 162 7.60 23.20 -1.08
C ARG A 162 8.94 22.97 -1.20
N LYS A 163 9.73 23.91 -1.48
CA LYS A 163 11.00 23.61 -1.65
C LYS A 163 11.64 23.19 -0.48
N GLY A 164 11.27 23.56 0.57
CA GLY A 164 11.89 23.09 1.77
C GLY A 164 11.46 21.74 2.15
N ILE A 165 10.58 21.20 1.52
CA ILE A 165 10.09 20.01 1.95
C ILE A 165 10.61 18.87 1.52
#